data_fea8a25396a8192afbf260b6de41a5b0
#
_entry.id   fea8a25396a8192afbf260b6de41a5b0
#
_cell.length_a   1.000
_cell.length_b   1.000
_cell.length_c   1.000
_cell.angle_alpha   90.00
_cell.angle_beta   90.00
_cell.angle_gamma   90.00
#
_symmetry.space_group_name_H-M   'P 1'
#
loop_
_entity.id
_entity.type
_entity.pdbx_description
1 polymer ?
#
loop_
_entity_poly.entity_id
_entity_poly.type
_entity_poly.pdbx_seq_one_letter_code
_entity_poly.pdbx_strand_id
1 'polypeptide(L)'
;MPHKYQRILSGGRNRVKCTYPDQAWWTPGEFKTYALVLLILTGLLLEIVVHFWFRIEVVYSHFYYLIIVVAGLWYGRKAIWIALFFGCLHIAVTYSLTGIISPDSLMRAVMFCIVAFVIGTIVEQMNCYQARTVEQNRELSEVNGRLEASQKAFEVANKKLNLLSSITRHDIRNQLMALLGYVELSKAKTTDPELLQFIGQEENAARNIERQIEFTKNYEDIGVRAPLWQNIGTRAKAIRSMNTDLRIDVKPELENVEVFADPLLEKVFENLVDNSRRHGVRVRHITFSAMQYGLGDIAIVYEDDGIGVHETDKDRIFEKGFGKNTGLGLFLSREILSITGLVMKETGIYGQGARFEILVPQGKFRYGS
;
A
#
# COMPACT_ATOMS: atom_id res chain seq x y z
N MET A 1 -21.60 12.48 11.46
CA MET A 1 -22.32 12.09 10.24
C MET A 1 -21.79 10.75 9.73
N PRO A 2 -22.40 9.61 10.10
CA PRO A 2 -21.96 8.30 9.61
C PRO A 2 -23.11 7.55 8.94
N HIS A 3 -23.52 7.95 7.73
CA HIS A 3 -24.57 7.21 7.01
C HIS A 3 -24.33 7.09 5.48
N LYS A 4 -23.13 7.40 4.97
CA LYS A 4 -22.86 7.34 3.52
C LYS A 4 -21.96 6.17 3.08
N TYR A 5 -21.40 5.39 4.02
CA TYR A 5 -20.43 4.32 3.68
C TYR A 5 -21.02 2.91 3.60
N GLN A 6 -22.30 2.71 3.90
CA GLN A 6 -22.92 1.37 3.88
C GLN A 6 -23.55 0.94 2.54
N ARG A 7 -23.45 1.74 1.48
CA ARG A 7 -24.08 1.44 0.17
C ARG A 7 -23.17 0.79 -0.88
N ILE A 8 -21.92 0.52 -0.56
CA ILE A 8 -20.94 -0.03 -1.53
C ILE A 8 -20.85 -1.57 -1.46
N LEU A 9 -21.43 -2.24 -0.48
CA LEU A 9 -21.39 -3.71 -0.33
C LEU A 9 -22.70 -4.45 -0.55
N SER A 10 -23.77 -3.80 -0.94
CA SER A 10 -24.98 -4.50 -1.38
C SER A 10 -24.87 -4.81 -2.86
N GLY A 11 -24.40 -6.03 -3.18
CA GLY A 11 -24.33 -6.60 -4.52
C GLY A 11 -25.68 -6.68 -5.23
N GLY A 12 -26.25 -5.54 -5.58
CA GLY A 12 -27.30 -5.45 -6.57
C GLY A 12 -26.68 -5.73 -7.93
N ARG A 13 -26.94 -6.90 -8.51
CA ARG A 13 -26.74 -7.18 -9.92
C ARG A 13 -27.56 -6.18 -10.74
N ASN A 14 -27.10 -4.97 -10.90
CA ASN A 14 -27.55 -4.11 -11.98
C ASN A 14 -27.12 -4.83 -13.25
N ARG A 15 -28.05 -5.57 -13.84
CA ARG A 15 -27.95 -5.98 -15.24
C ARG A 15 -27.86 -4.68 -16.01
N VAL A 16 -26.64 -4.29 -16.38
CA VAL A 16 -26.39 -3.28 -17.40
C VAL A 16 -27.16 -3.80 -18.60
N LYS A 17 -28.31 -3.19 -18.92
CA LYS A 17 -28.99 -3.42 -20.17
C LYS A 17 -27.97 -2.98 -21.20
N CYS A 18 -27.36 -3.96 -21.88
CA CYS A 18 -26.53 -3.70 -23.07
C CYS A 18 -27.45 -3.15 -24.14
N THR A 19 -27.81 -1.90 -24.05
CA THR A 19 -28.41 -1.15 -25.13
C THR A 19 -27.34 -1.02 -26.20
N TYR A 20 -27.66 -1.45 -27.39
CA TYR A 20 -26.82 -1.26 -28.57
C TYR A 20 -26.38 0.21 -28.60
N PRO A 21 -25.10 0.53 -28.62
CA PRO A 21 -24.71 1.83 -29.07
C PRO A 21 -25.06 1.90 -30.53
N ASP A 22 -25.96 2.81 -30.93
CA ASP A 22 -26.38 2.99 -32.30
C ASP A 22 -25.24 3.40 -33.27
N GLN A 23 -24.03 3.41 -32.76
CA GLN A 23 -22.86 3.84 -33.50
C GLN A 23 -21.71 2.83 -33.36
N ALA A 24 -21.54 1.99 -34.39
CA ALA A 24 -20.18 1.60 -34.73
C ALA A 24 -19.47 2.91 -35.14
N TRP A 25 -18.43 3.23 -34.41
CA TRP A 25 -17.74 4.52 -34.31
C TRP A 25 -17.09 5.04 -35.62
N TRP A 26 -17.31 4.38 -36.77
CA TRP A 26 -16.69 4.73 -38.05
C TRP A 26 -17.62 4.84 -39.24
N THR A 27 -18.93 4.59 -39.09
CA THR A 27 -19.87 4.83 -40.18
C THR A 27 -21.22 5.35 -39.70
N PRO A 28 -21.78 6.43 -40.30
CA PRO A 28 -23.13 6.89 -40.03
C PRO A 28 -24.14 5.76 -40.22
N GLY A 29 -25.17 5.67 -39.38
CA GLY A 29 -26.18 4.60 -39.45
C GLY A 29 -26.85 4.46 -40.81
N GLU A 30 -27.05 5.57 -41.50
CA GLU A 30 -27.60 5.61 -42.86
C GLU A 30 -26.69 4.91 -43.89
N PHE A 31 -25.36 5.12 -43.80
CA PHE A 31 -24.41 4.46 -44.72
C PHE A 31 -24.45 2.95 -44.62
N LYS A 32 -24.58 2.39 -43.41
CA LYS A 32 -24.70 0.95 -43.20
C LYS A 32 -25.95 0.38 -43.90
N THR A 33 -27.06 1.11 -43.77
CA THR A 33 -28.33 0.68 -44.39
C THR A 33 -28.24 0.72 -45.90
N TYR A 34 -27.72 1.78 -46.49
CA TYR A 34 -27.54 1.88 -47.93
C TYR A 34 -26.56 0.85 -48.49
N ALA A 35 -25.44 0.64 -47.80
CA ALA A 35 -24.45 -0.37 -48.21
C ALA A 35 -25.01 -1.78 -48.12
N LEU A 36 -25.80 -2.10 -47.09
CA LEU A 36 -26.45 -3.40 -46.97
C LEU A 36 -27.50 -3.61 -48.05
N VAL A 37 -28.33 -2.60 -48.34
CA VAL A 37 -29.32 -2.67 -49.46
C VAL A 37 -28.61 -2.88 -50.78
N LEU A 38 -27.50 -2.16 -51.04
CA LEU A 38 -26.70 -2.35 -52.24
C LEU A 38 -26.16 -3.78 -52.36
N LEU A 39 -25.61 -4.33 -51.24
CA LEU A 39 -25.14 -5.72 -51.20
C LEU A 39 -26.25 -6.74 -51.47
N ILE A 40 -27.46 -6.52 -50.93
CA ILE A 40 -28.63 -7.38 -51.19
C ILE A 40 -29.01 -7.31 -52.63
N LEU A 41 -29.12 -6.11 -53.23
CA LEU A 41 -29.44 -5.93 -54.63
C LEU A 41 -28.40 -6.58 -55.57
N THR A 42 -27.12 -6.46 -55.22
CA THR A 42 -26.04 -7.11 -55.97
C THR A 42 -26.15 -8.64 -55.87
N GLY A 43 -26.48 -9.19 -54.70
CA GLY A 43 -26.71 -10.61 -54.48
C GLY A 43 -27.87 -11.14 -55.31
N LEU A 44 -29.00 -10.42 -55.37
CA LEU A 44 -30.15 -10.74 -56.15
C LEU A 44 -29.84 -10.70 -57.67
N LEU A 45 -29.13 -9.67 -58.13
CA LEU A 45 -28.69 -9.55 -59.52
C LEU A 45 -27.76 -10.70 -59.87
N LEU A 46 -26.83 -11.06 -59.06
CA LEU A 46 -25.87 -12.13 -59.24
C LEU A 46 -26.62 -13.48 -59.35
N GLU A 47 -27.65 -13.70 -58.57
CA GLU A 47 -28.49 -14.90 -58.64
C GLU A 47 -29.17 -15.02 -60.01
N ILE A 48 -29.80 -13.96 -60.49
CA ILE A 48 -30.45 -13.94 -61.80
C ILE A 48 -29.44 -14.24 -62.92
N VAL A 49 -28.30 -13.53 -62.95
CA VAL A 49 -27.30 -13.66 -64.01
C VAL A 49 -26.63 -15.04 -63.99
N VAL A 50 -26.16 -15.48 -62.85
CA VAL A 50 -25.38 -16.72 -62.72
C VAL A 50 -26.30 -17.95 -62.90
N HIS A 51 -27.48 -17.87 -62.34
CA HIS A 51 -28.39 -19.01 -62.34
C HIS A 51 -29.11 -19.18 -63.66
N PHE A 52 -29.74 -18.16 -64.27
CA PHE A 52 -30.50 -18.22 -65.48
C PHE A 52 -29.62 -18.15 -66.74
N TRP A 53 -28.48 -17.41 -66.71
CA TRP A 53 -27.64 -17.25 -67.93
C TRP A 53 -26.51 -18.27 -67.99
N PHE A 54 -25.78 -18.48 -66.85
CA PHE A 54 -24.62 -19.40 -66.83
C PHE A 54 -24.97 -20.80 -66.35
N ARG A 55 -26.15 -21.06 -65.77
CA ARG A 55 -26.59 -22.35 -65.23
C ARG A 55 -25.62 -22.96 -64.22
N ILE A 56 -24.96 -22.15 -63.41
CA ILE A 56 -24.01 -22.55 -62.36
C ILE A 56 -24.69 -22.46 -60.97
N GLU A 57 -24.84 -23.62 -60.32
CA GLU A 57 -25.64 -23.71 -59.08
C GLU A 57 -24.89 -23.35 -57.79
N VAL A 58 -23.55 -23.33 -57.80
CA VAL A 58 -22.75 -23.30 -56.51
C VAL A 58 -22.23 -21.94 -56.16
N VAL A 59 -21.88 -21.09 -57.12
CA VAL A 59 -21.07 -19.86 -56.80
C VAL A 59 -21.88 -18.77 -56.10
N TYR A 60 -23.13 -18.56 -56.40
CA TYR A 60 -23.92 -17.46 -55.85
C TYR A 60 -24.31 -17.67 -54.37
N SER A 61 -24.45 -18.91 -53.90
CA SER A 61 -24.82 -19.21 -52.54
C SER A 61 -23.73 -18.76 -51.55
N HIS A 62 -22.46 -18.69 -51.95
CA HIS A 62 -21.39 -18.19 -51.14
C HIS A 62 -21.44 -16.68 -50.94
N PHE A 63 -22.00 -15.94 -51.89
CA PHE A 63 -22.20 -14.50 -51.77
C PHE A 63 -23.24 -14.16 -50.70
N TYR A 64 -24.24 -14.99 -50.47
CA TYR A 64 -25.21 -14.80 -49.39
C TYR A 64 -24.57 -14.88 -48.01
N TYR A 65 -23.59 -15.77 -47.82
CA TYR A 65 -22.83 -15.80 -46.55
C TYR A 65 -22.12 -14.47 -46.29
N LEU A 66 -21.54 -13.85 -47.32
CA LEU A 66 -20.90 -12.55 -47.17
C LEU A 66 -21.89 -11.46 -46.70
N ILE A 67 -23.08 -11.43 -47.33
CA ILE A 67 -24.14 -10.48 -46.96
C ILE A 67 -24.59 -10.71 -45.51
N ILE A 68 -24.79 -11.97 -45.12
CA ILE A 68 -25.23 -12.37 -43.79
C ILE A 68 -24.18 -12.01 -42.74
N VAL A 69 -22.89 -12.24 -43.05
CA VAL A 69 -21.78 -11.85 -42.16
C VAL A 69 -21.75 -10.33 -41.95
N VAL A 70 -21.82 -9.55 -43.04
CA VAL A 70 -21.83 -8.08 -42.94
C VAL A 70 -23.05 -7.58 -42.16
N ALA A 71 -24.23 -8.17 -42.43
CA ALA A 71 -25.45 -7.87 -41.70
C ALA A 71 -25.31 -8.21 -40.20
N GLY A 72 -24.71 -9.36 -39.88
CA GLY A 72 -24.43 -9.78 -38.52
C GLY A 72 -23.50 -8.83 -37.78
N LEU A 73 -22.44 -8.36 -38.45
CA LEU A 73 -21.50 -7.38 -37.91
C LEU A 73 -22.15 -6.01 -37.62
N TRP A 74 -23.12 -5.60 -38.43
CA TRP A 74 -23.73 -4.27 -38.29
C TRP A 74 -25.01 -4.27 -37.46
N TYR A 75 -25.81 -5.31 -37.52
CA TYR A 75 -27.14 -5.36 -36.90
C TYR A 75 -27.27 -6.45 -35.81
N GLY A 76 -26.22 -7.21 -35.55
CA GLY A 76 -26.22 -8.26 -34.54
C GLY A 76 -27.22 -9.35 -34.85
N ARG A 77 -27.98 -9.81 -33.88
CA ARG A 77 -28.98 -10.89 -34.06
C ARG A 77 -30.10 -10.54 -35.01
N LYS A 78 -30.36 -9.26 -35.31
CA LYS A 78 -31.38 -8.88 -36.32
C LYS A 78 -31.05 -9.37 -37.73
N ALA A 79 -29.76 -9.69 -38.00
CA ALA A 79 -29.34 -10.31 -39.26
C ALA A 79 -30.02 -11.67 -39.56
N ILE A 80 -30.62 -12.31 -38.55
CA ILE A 80 -31.37 -13.56 -38.76
C ILE A 80 -32.53 -13.38 -39.73
N TRP A 81 -33.16 -12.23 -39.80
CA TRP A 81 -34.23 -11.94 -40.74
C TRP A 81 -33.73 -11.90 -42.19
N ILE A 82 -32.52 -11.43 -42.42
CA ILE A 82 -31.86 -11.41 -43.73
C ILE A 82 -31.46 -12.83 -44.13
N ALA A 83 -30.97 -13.63 -43.20
CA ALA A 83 -30.64 -15.04 -43.42
C ALA A 83 -31.88 -15.86 -43.77
N LEU A 84 -33.01 -15.65 -43.09
CA LEU A 84 -34.29 -16.29 -43.43
C LEU A 84 -34.76 -15.88 -44.81
N PHE A 85 -34.70 -14.60 -45.19
CA PHE A 85 -35.05 -14.12 -46.51
C PHE A 85 -34.24 -14.83 -47.61
N PHE A 86 -32.91 -14.87 -47.51
CA PHE A 86 -32.07 -15.54 -48.49
C PHE A 86 -32.23 -17.07 -48.47
N GLY A 87 -32.48 -17.66 -47.30
CA GLY A 87 -32.81 -19.10 -47.19
C GLY A 87 -34.09 -19.47 -47.94
N CYS A 88 -35.16 -18.70 -47.70
CA CYS A 88 -36.43 -18.91 -48.43
C CYS A 88 -36.28 -18.65 -49.90
N LEU A 89 -35.56 -17.58 -50.30
CA LEU A 89 -35.31 -17.28 -51.70
C LEU A 89 -34.57 -18.44 -52.43
N HIS A 90 -33.51 -18.95 -51.81
CA HIS A 90 -32.69 -20.05 -52.30
C HIS A 90 -33.54 -21.32 -52.49
N ILE A 91 -34.41 -21.67 -51.55
CA ILE A 91 -35.33 -22.83 -51.69
C ILE A 91 -36.33 -22.62 -52.84
N ALA A 92 -36.91 -21.40 -52.91
CA ALA A 92 -37.90 -21.09 -53.97
C ALA A 92 -37.31 -21.13 -55.35
N VAL A 93 -36.10 -20.59 -55.56
CA VAL A 93 -35.38 -20.63 -56.83
C VAL A 93 -35.05 -22.08 -57.22
N THR A 94 -34.50 -22.88 -56.32
CA THR A 94 -34.16 -24.27 -56.52
C THR A 94 -35.43 -25.09 -56.90
N TYR A 95 -36.54 -24.87 -56.22
CA TYR A 95 -37.82 -25.55 -56.51
C TYR A 95 -38.36 -25.17 -57.88
N SER A 96 -38.27 -23.89 -58.28
CA SER A 96 -38.77 -23.44 -59.56
C SER A 96 -38.04 -24.09 -60.76
N LEU A 97 -36.81 -24.53 -60.56
CA LEU A 97 -35.97 -25.12 -61.61
C LEU A 97 -36.00 -26.67 -61.65
N THR A 98 -36.01 -27.26 -60.44
CA THR A 98 -35.91 -28.75 -60.34
C THR A 98 -37.24 -29.44 -60.08
N GLY A 99 -38.28 -28.68 -59.70
CA GLY A 99 -39.56 -29.20 -59.25
C GLY A 99 -39.54 -29.93 -57.90
N ILE A 100 -38.40 -30.02 -57.23
CA ILE A 100 -38.20 -30.76 -55.97
C ILE A 100 -37.47 -29.91 -55.00
N ILE A 101 -37.88 -29.96 -53.73
CA ILE A 101 -37.12 -29.36 -52.64
C ILE A 101 -35.93 -30.29 -52.33
N SER A 102 -34.71 -29.90 -52.69
CA SER A 102 -33.52 -30.71 -52.43
C SER A 102 -33.09 -30.64 -51.00
N PRO A 103 -32.57 -31.71 -50.33
CA PRO A 103 -32.02 -31.67 -49.00
C PRO A 103 -30.90 -30.67 -48.88
N ASP A 104 -30.12 -30.45 -49.94
CA ASP A 104 -28.99 -29.49 -49.95
C ASP A 104 -29.45 -28.02 -49.80
N SER A 105 -30.57 -27.65 -50.46
CA SER A 105 -31.13 -26.30 -50.37
C SER A 105 -31.68 -26.02 -48.99
N LEU A 106 -32.30 -27.02 -48.36
CA LEU A 106 -32.76 -26.88 -46.95
C LEU A 106 -31.59 -26.74 -46.00
N MET A 107 -30.55 -27.55 -46.16
CA MET A 107 -29.37 -27.51 -45.31
C MET A 107 -28.63 -26.17 -45.41
N ARG A 108 -28.54 -25.58 -46.62
CA ARG A 108 -27.96 -24.23 -46.81
C ARG A 108 -28.79 -23.13 -46.12
N ALA A 109 -30.11 -23.17 -46.22
CA ALA A 109 -30.98 -22.22 -45.53
C ALA A 109 -30.81 -22.28 -43.99
N VAL A 110 -30.70 -23.48 -43.43
CA VAL A 110 -30.41 -23.68 -42.01
C VAL A 110 -29.03 -23.12 -41.65
N MET A 111 -28.02 -23.39 -42.49
CA MET A 111 -26.66 -22.86 -42.28
C MET A 111 -26.62 -21.32 -42.31
N PHE A 112 -27.38 -20.66 -43.17
CA PHE A 112 -27.51 -19.19 -43.18
C PHE A 112 -28.01 -18.66 -41.83
N CYS A 113 -29.04 -19.30 -41.27
CA CYS A 113 -29.58 -18.92 -39.95
C CYS A 113 -28.56 -19.16 -38.81
N ILE A 114 -27.85 -20.29 -38.86
CA ILE A 114 -26.81 -20.59 -37.85
C ILE A 114 -25.70 -19.54 -37.89
N VAL A 115 -25.18 -19.22 -39.08
CA VAL A 115 -24.12 -18.22 -39.26
C VAL A 115 -24.59 -16.86 -38.80
N ALA A 116 -25.79 -16.41 -39.16
CA ALA A 116 -26.36 -15.14 -38.69
C ALA A 116 -26.49 -15.09 -37.15
N PHE A 117 -26.97 -16.17 -36.54
CA PHE A 117 -27.14 -16.26 -35.10
C PHE A 117 -25.81 -16.23 -34.36
N VAL A 118 -24.83 -17.00 -34.81
CA VAL A 118 -23.50 -17.06 -34.17
C VAL A 118 -22.79 -15.71 -34.26
N ILE A 119 -22.70 -15.13 -35.46
CA ILE A 119 -22.06 -13.82 -35.66
C ILE A 119 -22.78 -12.72 -34.87
N GLY A 120 -24.12 -12.69 -34.96
CA GLY A 120 -24.92 -11.73 -34.23
C GLY A 120 -24.73 -11.82 -32.72
N THR A 121 -24.61 -13.03 -32.17
CA THR A 121 -24.37 -13.24 -30.74
C THR A 121 -22.97 -12.80 -30.35
N ILE A 122 -21.94 -13.13 -31.12
CA ILE A 122 -20.56 -12.72 -30.86
C ILE A 122 -20.45 -11.19 -30.85
N VAL A 123 -21.03 -10.51 -31.83
CA VAL A 123 -20.99 -9.04 -31.92
C VAL A 123 -21.71 -8.38 -30.76
N GLU A 124 -22.88 -8.90 -30.35
CA GLU A 124 -23.58 -8.38 -29.17
C GLU A 124 -22.75 -8.57 -27.90
N GLN A 125 -22.12 -9.72 -27.71
CA GLN A 125 -21.24 -9.94 -26.57
C GLN A 125 -20.03 -9.00 -26.59
N MET A 126 -19.36 -8.85 -27.72
CA MET A 126 -18.22 -7.94 -27.86
C MET A 126 -18.60 -6.50 -27.51
N ASN A 127 -19.71 -6.00 -28.03
CA ASN A 127 -20.19 -4.65 -27.73
C ASN A 127 -20.51 -4.48 -26.24
N CYS A 128 -21.10 -5.50 -25.62
CA CYS A 128 -21.36 -5.47 -24.16
C CYS A 128 -20.07 -5.46 -23.35
N TYR A 129 -19.06 -6.24 -23.73
CA TYR A 129 -17.76 -6.22 -23.07
C TYR A 129 -17.06 -4.87 -23.24
N GLN A 130 -17.07 -4.29 -24.44
CA GLN A 130 -16.48 -2.97 -24.67
C GLN A 130 -17.16 -1.89 -23.83
N ALA A 131 -18.49 -1.86 -23.77
CA ALA A 131 -19.23 -0.90 -22.95
C ALA A 131 -18.88 -1.03 -21.47
N ARG A 132 -18.76 -2.26 -20.96
CA ARG A 132 -18.34 -2.50 -19.57
C ARG A 132 -16.90 -2.05 -19.32
N THR A 133 -15.98 -2.33 -20.22
CA THR A 133 -14.58 -1.92 -20.09
C THR A 133 -14.44 -0.40 -20.07
N VAL A 134 -15.17 0.30 -20.92
CA VAL A 134 -15.17 1.78 -20.93
C VAL A 134 -15.68 2.35 -19.61
N GLU A 135 -16.79 1.80 -19.07
CA GLU A 135 -17.32 2.25 -17.79
C GLU A 135 -16.37 1.95 -16.62
N GLN A 136 -15.79 0.75 -16.58
CA GLN A 136 -14.79 0.38 -15.58
C GLN A 136 -13.55 1.28 -15.63
N ASN A 137 -13.07 1.59 -16.83
CA ASN A 137 -11.94 2.51 -17.00
C ASN A 137 -12.27 3.93 -16.53
N ARG A 138 -13.50 4.39 -16.76
CA ARG A 138 -13.97 5.67 -16.25
C ARG A 138 -14.03 5.70 -14.74
N GLU A 139 -14.65 4.69 -14.11
CA GLU A 139 -14.70 4.56 -12.65
C GLU A 139 -13.30 4.49 -12.03
N LEU A 140 -12.40 3.71 -12.64
CA LEU A 140 -11.01 3.59 -12.20
C LEU A 140 -10.27 4.93 -12.29
N SER A 141 -10.46 5.67 -13.37
CA SER A 141 -9.87 7.01 -13.54
C SER A 141 -10.38 8.01 -12.50
N GLU A 142 -11.68 7.99 -12.17
CA GLU A 142 -12.24 8.83 -11.12
C GLU A 142 -11.71 8.47 -9.73
N VAL A 143 -11.58 7.17 -9.41
CA VAL A 143 -11.03 6.70 -8.14
C VAL A 143 -9.56 7.08 -8.01
N ASN A 144 -8.76 6.88 -9.06
CA ASN A 144 -7.36 7.28 -9.08
C ASN A 144 -7.19 8.79 -8.89
N GLY A 145 -7.98 9.61 -9.58
CA GLY A 145 -7.94 11.06 -9.41
C GLY A 145 -8.28 11.52 -7.98
N ARG A 146 -9.27 10.87 -7.34
CA ARG A 146 -9.59 11.13 -5.92
C ARG A 146 -8.48 10.68 -4.98
N LEU A 147 -7.85 9.54 -5.25
CA LEU A 147 -6.74 9.02 -4.46
C LEU A 147 -5.54 9.96 -4.52
N GLU A 148 -5.14 10.40 -5.71
CA GLU A 148 -4.06 11.37 -5.92
C GLU A 148 -4.32 12.70 -5.21
N ALA A 149 -5.54 13.23 -5.33
CA ALA A 149 -5.93 14.46 -4.63
C ALA A 149 -5.87 14.30 -3.10
N SER A 150 -6.34 13.16 -2.58
CA SER A 150 -6.28 12.84 -1.15
C SER A 150 -4.85 12.69 -0.66
N GLN A 151 -4.01 11.99 -1.41
CA GLN A 151 -2.59 11.83 -1.08
C GLN A 151 -1.87 13.18 -1.03
N LYS A 152 -2.07 14.02 -2.04
CA LYS A 152 -1.48 15.37 -2.08
C LYS A 152 -1.95 16.25 -0.93
N ALA A 153 -3.24 16.19 -0.58
CA ALA A 153 -3.78 16.91 0.58
C ALA A 153 -3.15 16.43 1.89
N PHE A 154 -2.98 15.11 2.04
CA PHE A 154 -2.32 14.51 3.21
C PHE A 154 -0.85 14.95 3.31
N GLU A 155 -0.10 14.92 2.21
CA GLU A 155 1.31 15.38 2.17
C GLU A 155 1.44 16.85 2.57
N VAL A 156 0.56 17.73 2.05
CA VAL A 156 0.55 19.15 2.43
C VAL A 156 0.21 19.34 3.90
N ALA A 157 -0.80 18.63 4.41
CA ALA A 157 -1.18 18.71 5.82
C ALA A 157 -0.04 18.23 6.73
N ASN A 158 0.60 17.11 6.40
CA ASN A 158 1.72 16.56 7.17
C ASN A 158 2.93 17.52 7.15
N LYS A 159 3.26 18.09 5.99
CA LYS A 159 4.33 19.11 5.90
C LYS A 159 4.06 20.34 6.76
N LYS A 160 2.80 20.84 6.78
CA LYS A 160 2.40 21.96 7.65
C LYS A 160 2.52 21.60 9.12
N LEU A 161 2.11 20.40 9.50
CA LEU A 161 2.17 19.91 10.89
C LEU A 161 3.61 19.82 11.37
N ASN A 162 4.50 19.24 10.57
CA ASN A 162 5.92 19.13 10.87
C ASN A 162 6.60 20.50 10.97
N LEU A 163 6.24 21.45 10.11
CA LEU A 163 6.76 22.81 10.18
C LEU A 163 6.32 23.52 11.48
N LEU A 164 5.03 23.48 11.81
CA LEU A 164 4.50 24.07 13.03
C LEU A 164 5.15 23.46 14.27
N SER A 165 5.28 22.13 14.31
CA SER A 165 5.93 21.44 15.41
C SER A 165 7.40 21.87 15.55
N SER A 166 8.13 21.96 14.44
CA SER A 166 9.52 22.41 14.43
C SER A 166 9.68 23.84 14.95
N ILE A 167 8.85 24.79 14.51
CA ILE A 167 8.87 26.19 14.96
C ILE A 167 8.55 26.25 16.45
N THR A 168 7.47 25.59 16.89
CA THR A 168 7.05 25.60 18.29
C THR A 168 8.14 25.03 19.21
N ARG A 169 8.76 23.91 18.81
CA ARG A 169 9.89 23.33 19.59
C ARG A 169 11.08 24.26 19.67
N HIS A 170 11.43 24.93 18.57
CA HIS A 170 12.53 25.90 18.56
C HIS A 170 12.26 27.04 19.55
N ASP A 171 11.06 27.61 19.52
CA ASP A 171 10.70 28.74 20.36
C ASP A 171 10.63 28.35 21.86
N ILE A 172 10.04 27.18 22.15
CA ILE A 172 10.03 26.67 23.54
C ILE A 172 11.45 26.39 24.03
N ARG A 173 12.34 25.82 23.21
CA ARG A 173 13.74 25.58 23.57
C ARG A 173 14.48 26.88 23.90
N ASN A 174 14.26 27.95 23.13
CA ASN A 174 14.85 29.24 23.38
C ASN A 174 14.40 29.83 24.72
N GLN A 175 13.09 29.71 25.01
CA GLN A 175 12.55 30.16 26.31
C GLN A 175 13.07 29.33 27.48
N LEU A 176 13.23 28.02 27.31
CA LEU A 176 13.82 27.13 28.32
C LEU A 176 15.31 27.46 28.59
N MET A 177 16.08 27.74 27.54
CA MET A 177 17.48 28.17 27.71
C MET A 177 17.57 29.46 28.53
N ALA A 178 16.71 30.45 28.27
CA ALA A 178 16.64 31.66 29.04
C ALA A 178 16.23 31.40 30.52
N LEU A 179 15.20 30.56 30.73
CA LEU A 179 14.73 30.15 32.05
C LEU A 179 15.86 29.47 32.86
N LEU A 180 16.54 28.48 32.27
CA LEU A 180 17.66 27.78 32.91
C LEU A 180 18.82 28.75 33.23
N GLY A 181 19.10 29.72 32.35
CA GLY A 181 20.07 30.77 32.60
C GLY A 181 19.72 31.62 33.84
N TYR A 182 18.44 32.02 34.01
CA TYR A 182 18.00 32.74 35.20
C TYR A 182 18.00 31.85 36.43
N VAL A 183 17.66 30.59 36.35
CA VAL A 183 17.76 29.61 37.44
C VAL A 183 19.22 29.50 37.95
N GLU A 184 20.17 29.36 37.02
CA GLU A 184 21.62 29.33 37.38
C GLU A 184 22.09 30.61 38.02
N LEU A 185 21.70 31.80 37.53
CA LEU A 185 22.01 33.09 38.10
C LEU A 185 21.41 33.25 39.52
N SER A 186 20.18 32.77 39.71
CA SER A 186 19.52 32.77 41.02
C SER A 186 20.24 31.88 42.01
N LYS A 187 20.64 30.68 41.57
CA LYS A 187 21.42 29.72 42.38
C LYS A 187 22.77 30.28 42.82
N ALA A 188 23.43 31.03 41.92
CA ALA A 188 24.72 31.66 42.24
C ALA A 188 24.59 32.86 43.20
N LYS A 189 23.42 33.46 43.38
CA LYS A 189 23.18 34.66 44.20
C LYS A 189 22.60 34.38 45.59
N THR A 190 22.18 33.16 45.89
CA THR A 190 21.60 32.78 47.17
C THR A 190 22.43 31.72 47.87
N THR A 191 22.51 31.80 49.18
CA THR A 191 23.08 30.77 50.07
C THR A 191 22.02 30.18 51.00
N ASP A 192 20.78 30.64 50.87
CA ASP A 192 19.65 30.15 51.65
C ASP A 192 19.29 28.72 51.22
N PRO A 193 19.35 27.72 52.14
CA PRO A 193 19.08 26.33 51.80
C PRO A 193 17.66 26.08 51.31
N GLU A 194 16.66 26.80 51.81
CA GLU A 194 15.26 26.64 51.42
C GLU A 194 15.05 27.16 49.97
N LEU A 195 15.61 28.34 49.66
CA LEU A 195 15.59 28.88 48.30
C LEU A 195 16.35 28.00 47.31
N LEU A 196 17.52 27.46 47.71
CA LEU A 196 18.26 26.51 46.87
C LEU A 196 17.46 25.25 46.55
N GLN A 197 16.64 24.77 47.50
CA GLN A 197 15.74 23.64 47.26
C GLN A 197 14.65 23.98 46.22
N PHE A 198 14.03 25.15 46.32
CA PHE A 198 13.01 25.59 45.35
C PHE A 198 13.63 25.78 43.96
N ILE A 199 14.76 26.47 43.86
CA ILE A 199 15.51 26.66 42.60
C ILE A 199 15.89 25.31 41.99
N GLY A 200 16.29 24.32 42.80
CA GLY A 200 16.56 22.97 42.34
C GLY A 200 15.30 22.25 41.76
N GLN A 201 14.13 22.51 42.34
CA GLN A 201 12.87 21.99 41.80
C GLN A 201 12.48 22.65 40.47
N GLU A 202 12.68 23.98 40.36
CA GLU A 202 12.46 24.74 39.13
C GLU A 202 13.39 24.25 37.99
N GLU A 203 14.69 24.06 38.30
CA GLU A 203 15.65 23.50 37.36
C GLU A 203 15.21 22.10 36.86
N ASN A 204 14.80 21.24 37.78
CA ASN A 204 14.33 19.90 37.42
C ASN A 204 13.07 19.93 36.54
N ALA A 205 12.14 20.85 36.83
CA ALA A 205 10.94 21.04 36.02
C ALA A 205 11.29 21.51 34.61
N ALA A 206 12.16 22.51 34.47
CA ALA A 206 12.63 23.02 33.19
C ALA A 206 13.34 21.93 32.36
N ARG A 207 14.23 21.15 32.96
CA ARG A 207 14.91 20.01 32.29
C ARG A 207 13.96 18.90 31.96
N ASN A 208 12.88 18.71 32.68
CA ASN A 208 11.82 17.76 32.32
C ASN A 208 11.07 18.21 31.06
N ILE A 209 10.76 19.50 30.93
CA ILE A 209 10.13 20.07 29.73
C ILE A 209 11.07 19.92 28.51
N GLU A 210 12.36 20.21 28.69
CA GLU A 210 13.36 20.03 27.62
C GLU A 210 13.38 18.59 27.09
N ARG A 211 13.38 17.61 28.01
CA ARG A 211 13.32 16.18 27.63
C ARG A 211 12.03 15.80 26.90
N GLN A 212 10.88 16.37 27.29
CA GLN A 212 9.61 16.14 26.60
C GLN A 212 9.63 16.70 25.16
N ILE A 213 10.25 17.86 24.96
CA ILE A 213 10.41 18.47 23.65
C ILE A 213 11.34 17.63 22.75
N GLU A 214 12.45 17.15 23.31
CA GLU A 214 13.36 16.26 22.59
C GLU A 214 12.68 14.93 22.22
N PHE A 215 11.88 14.37 23.13
CA PHE A 215 11.09 13.18 22.86
C PHE A 215 10.13 13.40 21.69
N THR A 216 9.38 14.52 21.65
CA THR A 216 8.45 14.80 20.55
C THR A 216 9.17 14.85 19.20
N LYS A 217 10.38 15.45 19.16
CA LYS A 217 11.21 15.46 17.95
C LYS A 217 11.58 14.04 17.50
N ASN A 218 12.14 13.25 18.42
CA ASN A 218 12.58 11.91 18.12
C ASN A 218 11.40 11.02 17.70
N TYR A 219 10.22 11.18 18.33
CA TYR A 219 9.00 10.45 17.99
C TYR A 219 8.46 10.79 16.59
N GLU A 220 8.54 12.07 16.19
CA GLU A 220 8.18 12.51 14.83
C GLU A 220 9.16 11.99 13.78
N ASP A 221 10.42 11.81 14.12
CA ASP A 221 11.48 11.34 13.21
C ASP A 221 11.46 9.81 13.00
N ILE A 222 10.73 9.04 13.84
CA ILE A 222 10.62 7.56 13.73
C ILE A 222 9.98 7.19 12.40
N GLY A 223 10.65 6.32 11.63
CA GLY A 223 10.14 5.79 10.37
C GLY A 223 10.07 6.80 9.22
N VAL A 224 10.53 8.04 9.41
CA VAL A 224 10.57 9.07 8.35
C VAL A 224 11.66 8.76 7.33
N ARG A 225 12.75 8.20 7.79
CA ARG A 225 13.87 7.77 6.93
C ARG A 225 13.83 6.26 6.74
N ALA A 226 14.22 5.81 5.56
CA ALA A 226 14.30 4.38 5.30
C ALA A 226 15.30 3.69 6.25
N PRO A 227 14.98 2.51 6.79
CA PRO A 227 15.90 1.71 7.57
C PRO A 227 17.17 1.39 6.80
N LEU A 228 18.28 1.26 7.50
CA LEU A 228 19.60 0.99 6.93
C LEU A 228 20.38 -0.03 7.75
N TRP A 229 21.39 -0.64 7.13
CA TRP A 229 22.30 -1.55 7.83
C TRP A 229 23.24 -0.76 8.72
N GLN A 230 23.30 -1.10 10.00
CA GLN A 230 24.08 -0.39 11.02
C GLN A 230 24.95 -1.38 11.79
N ASN A 231 26.26 -1.10 11.86
CA ASN A 231 27.19 -1.90 12.65
C ASN A 231 27.01 -1.60 14.15
N ILE A 232 26.63 -2.61 14.92
CA ILE A 232 26.30 -2.49 16.34
C ILE A 232 27.53 -2.23 17.19
N GLY A 233 28.64 -2.89 16.89
CA GLY A 233 29.90 -2.66 17.59
C GLY A 233 30.39 -1.20 17.47
N THR A 234 30.28 -0.62 16.29
CA THR A 234 30.63 0.79 16.06
C THR A 234 29.72 1.73 16.86
N ARG A 235 28.39 1.46 16.89
CA ARG A 235 27.44 2.26 17.65
C ARG A 235 27.70 2.17 19.18
N ALA A 236 27.91 0.95 19.69
CA ALA A 236 28.23 0.75 21.10
C ALA A 236 29.55 1.42 21.49
N LYS A 237 30.57 1.39 20.62
CA LYS A 237 31.87 2.11 20.84
C LYS A 237 31.68 3.64 20.86
N ALA A 238 30.79 4.19 20.01
CA ALA A 238 30.44 5.60 20.05
C ALA A 238 29.80 5.99 21.38
N ILE A 239 28.82 5.21 21.85
CA ILE A 239 28.21 5.40 23.19
C ILE A 239 29.27 5.36 24.30
N ARG A 240 30.21 4.42 24.26
CA ARG A 240 31.33 4.37 25.22
C ARG A 240 32.16 5.63 25.20
N SER A 241 32.48 6.19 24.01
CA SER A 241 33.31 7.42 23.94
C SER A 241 32.61 8.66 24.51
N MET A 242 31.29 8.70 24.48
CA MET A 242 30.48 9.80 25.05
C MET A 242 30.26 9.67 26.57
N ASN A 243 30.50 8.50 27.16
CA ASN A 243 30.20 8.18 28.55
C ASN A 243 31.46 7.73 29.31
N THR A 244 32.44 8.62 29.40
CA THR A 244 33.78 8.32 29.97
C THR A 244 33.78 8.08 31.48
N ASP A 245 32.72 8.47 32.18
CA ASP A 245 32.47 8.25 33.60
C ASP A 245 31.99 6.84 33.96
N LEU A 246 31.56 6.07 32.97
CA LEU A 246 31.13 4.69 33.09
C LEU A 246 32.10 3.76 32.38
N ARG A 247 32.35 2.58 32.97
CA ARG A 247 33.07 1.52 32.28
C ARG A 247 32.10 0.79 31.35
N ILE A 248 32.24 0.99 30.06
CA ILE A 248 31.42 0.33 29.06
C ILE A 248 32.29 -0.65 28.26
N ASP A 249 32.04 -1.94 28.42
CA ASP A 249 32.68 -3.01 27.68
C ASP A 249 31.84 -3.41 26.47
N VAL A 250 32.44 -3.38 25.29
CA VAL A 250 31.84 -3.84 24.02
C VAL A 250 32.52 -5.15 23.64
N LYS A 251 31.77 -6.23 23.66
CA LYS A 251 32.32 -7.58 23.38
C LYS A 251 32.66 -7.74 21.90
N PRO A 252 33.74 -8.50 21.57
CA PRO A 252 34.24 -8.65 20.21
C PRO A 252 33.21 -9.20 19.21
N GLU A 253 32.31 -10.05 19.66
CA GLU A 253 31.27 -10.65 18.80
C GLU A 253 30.34 -9.61 18.17
N LEU A 254 30.23 -8.38 18.72
CA LEU A 254 29.45 -7.29 18.15
C LEU A 254 30.15 -6.56 17.01
N GLU A 255 31.49 -6.70 16.87
CA GLU A 255 32.26 -5.88 15.91
C GLU A 255 31.80 -6.08 14.46
N ASN A 256 31.41 -7.29 14.13
CA ASN A 256 30.97 -7.65 12.78
C ASN A 256 29.47 -7.79 12.63
N VAL A 257 28.67 -7.48 13.67
CA VAL A 257 27.21 -7.56 13.59
C VAL A 257 26.64 -6.29 13.01
N GLU A 258 25.97 -6.40 11.87
CA GLU A 258 25.16 -5.36 11.28
C GLU A 258 23.68 -5.70 11.38
N VAL A 259 22.86 -4.72 11.76
CA VAL A 259 21.42 -4.86 11.92
C VAL A 259 20.69 -3.87 11.01
N PHE A 260 19.66 -4.35 10.35
CA PHE A 260 18.77 -3.51 9.53
C PHE A 260 17.72 -2.85 10.43
N ALA A 261 17.94 -1.57 10.73
CA ALA A 261 17.14 -0.82 11.69
C ALA A 261 16.92 0.63 11.27
N ASP A 262 15.96 1.28 11.93
CA ASP A 262 15.74 2.72 11.83
C ASP A 262 17.01 3.50 12.16
N PRO A 263 17.34 4.62 11.49
CA PRO A 263 18.49 5.48 11.80
C PRO A 263 18.59 5.92 13.26
N LEU A 264 17.49 5.96 13.99
CA LEU A 264 17.44 6.28 15.42
C LEU A 264 17.85 5.14 16.35
N LEU A 265 18.37 4.01 15.84
CA LEU A 265 18.81 2.88 16.66
C LEU A 265 19.82 3.30 17.76
N GLU A 266 20.71 4.27 17.48
CA GLU A 266 21.66 4.79 18.47
C GLU A 266 20.94 5.37 19.70
N LYS A 267 19.78 6.01 19.50
CA LYS A 267 18.97 6.57 20.59
C LYS A 267 18.45 5.49 21.55
N VAL A 268 18.25 4.26 21.07
CA VAL A 268 17.91 3.11 21.92
C VAL A 268 19.01 2.86 22.95
N PHE A 269 20.26 2.81 22.50
CA PHE A 269 21.42 2.60 23.39
C PHE A 269 21.64 3.77 24.34
N GLU A 270 21.49 5.01 23.87
CA GLU A 270 21.54 6.21 24.74
C GLU A 270 20.48 6.12 25.85
N ASN A 271 19.26 5.74 25.52
CA ASN A 271 18.18 5.59 26.50
C ASN A 271 18.48 4.50 27.54
N LEU A 272 19.08 3.39 27.13
CA LEU A 272 19.48 2.32 28.04
C LEU A 272 20.55 2.81 29.03
N VAL A 273 21.58 3.50 28.54
CA VAL A 273 22.64 4.06 29.39
C VAL A 273 22.10 5.14 30.33
N ASP A 274 21.22 6.03 29.86
CA ASP A 274 20.58 7.06 30.68
C ASP A 274 19.71 6.44 31.80
N ASN A 275 18.99 5.34 31.47
CA ASN A 275 18.22 4.58 32.46
C ASN A 275 19.13 3.95 33.53
N SER A 276 20.23 3.34 33.16
CA SER A 276 21.19 2.77 34.12
C SER A 276 21.74 3.80 35.04
N ARG A 277 22.10 5.00 34.54
CA ARG A 277 22.55 6.14 35.39
C ARG A 277 21.52 6.61 36.40
N ARG A 278 20.26 6.70 35.97
CA ARG A 278 19.19 7.29 36.79
C ARG A 278 18.54 6.32 37.76
N HIS A 279 18.43 5.07 37.34
CA HIS A 279 17.65 4.06 38.06
C HIS A 279 18.50 2.93 38.62
N GLY A 280 19.70 2.70 38.12
CA GLY A 280 20.59 1.63 38.57
C GLY A 280 21.26 1.85 39.93
N VAL A 281 21.09 3.00 40.59
CA VAL A 281 21.57 3.39 41.91
C VAL A 281 23.11 3.48 42.02
N ARG A 282 23.85 2.47 41.59
CA ARG A 282 25.34 2.38 41.72
C ARG A 282 25.98 1.72 40.49
N VAL A 283 25.46 2.01 39.30
CA VAL A 283 26.03 1.44 38.05
C VAL A 283 27.46 1.96 37.87
N ARG A 284 28.39 1.04 37.68
CA ARG A 284 29.79 1.30 37.36
C ARG A 284 30.21 0.65 36.06
N HIS A 285 29.53 -0.43 35.71
CA HIS A 285 29.89 -1.28 34.57
C HIS A 285 28.69 -1.59 33.73
N ILE A 286 28.85 -1.42 32.40
CA ILE A 286 27.86 -1.76 31.36
C ILE A 286 28.53 -2.67 30.35
N THR A 287 27.82 -3.70 29.88
CA THR A 287 28.31 -4.61 28.86
C THR A 287 27.34 -4.63 27.66
N PHE A 288 27.89 -4.48 26.49
CA PHE A 288 27.19 -4.80 25.22
C PHE A 288 27.75 -6.12 24.67
N SER A 289 26.88 -7.07 24.36
CA SER A 289 27.22 -8.36 23.76
C SER A 289 26.17 -8.80 22.74
N ALA A 290 26.47 -9.86 22.00
CA ALA A 290 25.51 -10.54 21.13
C ALA A 290 25.50 -12.03 21.45
N MET A 291 24.32 -12.65 21.35
CA MET A 291 24.17 -14.08 21.54
C MET A 291 23.20 -14.66 20.52
N GLN A 292 23.36 -15.93 20.22
CA GLN A 292 22.39 -16.63 19.39
C GLN A 292 21.08 -16.83 20.16
N TYR A 293 19.96 -16.60 19.50
CA TYR A 293 18.63 -16.71 20.08
C TYR A 293 17.78 -17.67 19.23
N GLY A 294 17.39 -18.82 19.79
CA GLY A 294 16.60 -19.81 19.05
C GLY A 294 17.29 -20.39 17.81
N LEU A 295 16.52 -20.71 16.78
CA LEU A 295 16.96 -21.40 15.55
C LEU A 295 17.25 -20.42 14.41
N GLY A 296 18.04 -19.40 14.62
CA GLY A 296 18.47 -18.52 13.52
C GLY A 296 18.34 -17.02 13.77
N ASP A 297 17.84 -16.62 14.92
CA ASP A 297 17.80 -15.23 15.38
C ASP A 297 19.02 -14.89 16.23
N ILE A 298 19.28 -13.61 16.47
CA ILE A 298 20.26 -13.15 17.45
C ILE A 298 19.60 -12.21 18.45
N ALA A 299 20.20 -12.11 19.64
CA ALA A 299 19.87 -11.09 20.61
C ALA A 299 21.09 -10.18 20.81
N ILE A 300 20.90 -8.85 20.69
CA ILE A 300 21.83 -7.85 21.18
C ILE A 300 21.49 -7.65 22.64
N VAL A 301 22.49 -7.84 23.50
CA VAL A 301 22.31 -7.83 24.94
C VAL A 301 23.00 -6.61 25.53
N TYR A 302 22.27 -5.85 26.32
CA TYR A 302 22.75 -4.77 27.16
C TYR A 302 22.60 -5.18 28.62
N GLU A 303 23.65 -5.11 29.41
CA GLU A 303 23.64 -5.45 30.84
C GLU A 303 24.32 -4.36 31.64
N ASP A 304 23.75 -4.01 32.81
CA ASP A 304 24.37 -3.17 33.80
C ASP A 304 24.50 -3.88 35.16
N ASP A 305 25.39 -3.36 36.05
CA ASP A 305 25.61 -3.85 37.40
C ASP A 305 24.78 -3.10 38.45
N GLY A 306 23.66 -2.52 38.05
CA GLY A 306 22.76 -1.78 38.94
C GLY A 306 21.79 -2.66 39.74
N ILE A 307 20.72 -2.04 40.24
CA ILE A 307 19.71 -2.77 41.02
C ILE A 307 18.77 -3.64 40.14
N GLY A 308 18.72 -3.38 38.83
CA GLY A 308 17.80 -4.05 37.93
C GLY A 308 16.35 -3.62 38.05
N VAL A 309 15.46 -4.33 37.37
CA VAL A 309 14.02 -4.06 37.27
C VAL A 309 13.24 -5.10 38.07
N HIS A 310 12.26 -4.64 38.88
CA HIS A 310 11.41 -5.54 39.64
C HIS A 310 10.52 -6.37 38.68
N GLU A 311 10.26 -7.63 39.00
CA GLU A 311 9.52 -8.57 38.14
C GLU A 311 8.14 -8.04 37.71
N THR A 312 7.45 -7.39 38.63
CA THR A 312 6.12 -6.80 38.39
C THR A 312 6.12 -5.63 37.39
N ASP A 313 7.29 -5.05 37.14
CA ASP A 313 7.43 -3.83 36.34
C ASP A 313 8.04 -4.07 34.95
N LYS A 314 8.58 -5.28 34.71
CA LYS A 314 9.30 -5.62 33.46
C LYS A 314 8.54 -5.32 32.18
N ASP A 315 7.24 -5.60 32.12
CA ASP A 315 6.41 -5.27 30.97
C ASP A 315 6.00 -3.79 30.96
N ARG A 316 5.76 -3.22 32.15
CA ARG A 316 5.23 -1.88 32.33
C ARG A 316 6.25 -0.78 32.06
N ILE A 317 7.56 -1.06 32.24
CA ILE A 317 8.63 -0.06 31.96
C ILE A 317 8.63 0.42 30.51
N PHE A 318 7.98 -0.31 29.58
CA PHE A 318 7.82 0.07 28.18
C PHE A 318 6.54 0.85 27.91
N GLU A 319 5.66 1.03 28.89
CA GLU A 319 4.45 1.82 28.76
C GLU A 319 4.77 3.32 28.80
N LYS A 320 4.02 4.09 28.00
CA LYS A 320 4.17 5.55 27.95
C LYS A 320 3.90 6.19 29.32
N GLY A 321 4.89 6.88 29.86
CA GLY A 321 4.73 7.63 31.12
C GLY A 321 4.93 6.77 32.38
N PHE A 322 5.37 5.51 32.25
CA PHE A 322 5.69 4.69 33.43
C PHE A 322 7.02 5.07 34.05
N GLY A 323 7.08 5.26 35.37
CA GLY A 323 8.28 5.53 36.17
C GLY A 323 8.34 6.94 36.78
N LYS A 324 9.44 7.22 37.51
CA LYS A 324 9.62 8.46 38.31
C LYS A 324 9.93 9.71 37.47
N ASN A 325 10.28 9.56 36.19
CA ASN A 325 10.59 10.66 35.27
C ASN A 325 9.54 10.73 34.16
N THR A 326 9.93 11.18 32.96
CA THR A 326 9.00 11.28 31.82
C THR A 326 8.43 9.92 31.38
N GLY A 327 9.11 8.80 31.72
CA GLY A 327 8.71 7.45 31.29
C GLY A 327 8.66 7.26 29.78
N LEU A 328 9.39 8.08 29.03
CA LEU A 328 9.30 8.15 27.58
C LEU A 328 10.45 7.43 26.85
N GLY A 329 11.60 7.20 27.53
CA GLY A 329 12.80 6.65 26.89
C GLY A 329 12.64 5.22 26.39
N LEU A 330 12.19 4.28 27.25
CA LEU A 330 12.00 2.88 26.87
C LEU A 330 10.80 2.69 25.94
N PHE A 331 9.73 3.49 26.12
CA PHE A 331 8.63 3.55 25.17
C PHE A 331 9.14 3.93 23.77
N LEU A 332 9.92 5.02 23.65
CA LEU A 332 10.53 5.45 22.39
C LEU A 332 11.43 4.37 21.79
N SER A 333 12.23 3.71 22.62
CA SER A 333 13.12 2.63 22.18
C SER A 333 12.34 1.48 21.55
N ARG A 334 11.21 1.10 22.14
CA ARG A 334 10.34 0.06 21.60
C ARG A 334 9.71 0.48 20.27
N GLU A 335 9.25 1.73 20.15
CA GLU A 335 8.69 2.26 18.90
C GLU A 335 9.75 2.27 17.77
N ILE A 336 10.98 2.75 18.03
CA ILE A 336 12.09 2.74 17.06
C ILE A 336 12.37 1.31 16.56
N LEU A 337 12.46 0.34 17.46
CA LEU A 337 12.76 -1.05 17.12
C LEU A 337 11.62 -1.72 16.33
N SER A 338 10.37 -1.37 16.65
CA SER A 338 9.18 -1.94 16.01
C SER A 338 9.09 -1.66 14.51
N ILE A 339 9.67 -0.55 14.01
CA ILE A 339 9.70 -0.17 12.58
C ILE A 339 10.27 -1.27 11.70
N THR A 340 11.25 -2.00 12.22
CA THR A 340 11.89 -3.09 11.47
C THR A 340 11.58 -4.48 12.03
N GLY A 341 10.63 -4.55 12.98
CA GLY A 341 10.19 -5.80 13.59
C GLY A 341 11.15 -6.36 14.65
N LEU A 342 12.02 -5.50 15.20
CA LEU A 342 12.86 -5.85 16.34
C LEU A 342 12.05 -5.73 17.64
N VAL A 343 12.33 -6.58 18.61
CA VAL A 343 11.62 -6.62 19.91
C VAL A 343 12.59 -6.48 21.04
N MET A 344 12.31 -5.62 22.01
CA MET A 344 13.11 -5.48 23.23
C MET A 344 12.37 -6.05 24.44
N LYS A 345 13.11 -6.80 25.27
CA LYS A 345 12.65 -7.37 26.54
C LYS A 345 13.63 -7.04 27.66
N GLU A 346 13.14 -6.94 28.88
CA GLU A 346 13.96 -6.92 30.08
C GLU A 346 13.94 -8.31 30.72
N THR A 347 15.12 -8.91 30.89
CA THR A 347 15.32 -10.30 31.34
C THR A 347 16.29 -10.41 32.52
N GLY A 348 16.71 -9.28 33.10
CA GLY A 348 17.62 -9.22 34.25
C GLY A 348 17.00 -9.77 35.53
N ILE A 349 17.82 -9.90 36.57
CA ILE A 349 17.40 -10.34 37.90
C ILE A 349 17.47 -9.13 38.86
N TYR A 350 16.34 -8.80 39.46
CA TYR A 350 16.30 -7.71 40.47
C TYR A 350 17.35 -7.94 41.55
N GLY A 351 18.15 -6.93 41.85
CA GLY A 351 19.30 -6.98 42.75
C GLY A 351 20.62 -7.35 42.09
N GLN A 352 20.66 -7.78 40.83
CA GLN A 352 21.89 -8.17 40.13
C GLN A 352 22.21 -7.28 38.90
N GLY A 353 21.30 -6.39 38.52
CA GLY A 353 21.43 -5.51 37.38
C GLY A 353 20.29 -5.64 36.38
N ALA A 354 20.16 -4.63 35.51
CA ALA A 354 19.20 -4.71 34.39
C ALA A 354 19.84 -5.41 33.20
N ARG A 355 19.03 -6.20 32.49
CA ARG A 355 19.41 -6.90 31.26
C ARG A 355 18.34 -6.68 30.20
N PHE A 356 18.70 -5.97 29.16
CA PHE A 356 17.83 -5.76 28.00
C PHE A 356 18.30 -6.58 26.82
N GLU A 357 17.39 -7.35 26.25
CA GLU A 357 17.62 -8.17 25.05
C GLU A 357 16.85 -7.59 23.88
N ILE A 358 17.57 -7.16 22.83
CA ILE A 358 16.97 -6.73 21.55
C ILE A 358 17.02 -7.93 20.61
N LEU A 359 15.88 -8.55 20.38
CA LEU A 359 15.72 -9.70 19.50
C LEU A 359 15.70 -9.24 18.04
N VAL A 360 16.60 -9.79 17.24
CA VAL A 360 16.79 -9.48 15.82
C VAL A 360 16.50 -10.73 15.02
N PRO A 361 15.39 -10.78 14.28
CA PRO A 361 15.01 -11.94 13.48
C PRO A 361 16.00 -12.22 12.34
N GLN A 362 16.03 -13.46 11.90
CA GLN A 362 16.77 -13.87 10.71
C GLN A 362 16.41 -12.98 9.50
N GLY A 363 17.43 -12.53 8.74
CA GLY A 363 17.27 -11.62 7.61
C GLY A 363 17.25 -10.13 7.99
N LYS A 364 17.21 -9.80 9.30
CA LYS A 364 17.37 -8.42 9.81
C LYS A 364 18.76 -8.19 10.42
N PHE A 365 19.61 -9.17 10.46
CA PHE A 365 21.04 -9.04 10.77
C PHE A 365 21.89 -9.73 9.73
N ARG A 366 23.16 -9.34 9.69
CA ARG A 366 24.22 -9.99 8.92
C ARG A 366 25.56 -9.79 9.62
N TYR A 367 26.50 -10.64 9.32
CA TYR A 367 27.89 -10.47 9.74
C TYR A 367 28.61 -9.72 8.63
N GLY A 368 29.14 -8.53 8.97
CA GLY A 368 29.97 -7.73 8.09
C GLY A 368 31.29 -8.44 7.82
N SER A 369 31.84 -8.26 6.65
CA SER A 369 33.16 -8.78 6.22
C SER A 369 34.28 -7.95 6.83
#